data_d21a000fe5478ad846e936458157b348
#
_entry.id   d21a000fe5478ad846e936458157b348
#
_cell.length_a   1.000
_cell.length_b   1.000
_cell.length_c   1.000
_cell.angle_alpha   90.00
_cell.angle_beta   90.00
_cell.angle_gamma   90.00
#
_symmetry.space_group_name_H-M   'P 1'
#
loop_
_entity.id
_entity.type
_entity.pdbx_description
1 polymer ?
#
loop_
_entity_poly.entity_id
_entity_poly.type
_entity_poly.pdbx_seq_one_letter_code
_entity_poly.pdbx_strand_id
1 'polypeptide(L)'
;QLGAARALAVHQATENAGLVRQTKDGKWLMDGAELNPTQFAALQNYKPGQIGTLPFDIDGTLSTMPRKNADSTNWLEQGGAFVWPIVIVGLLGLLLLIERIFYLFVRKQRVSTIGAVERAVNRGDVNQAKLLVEAGATDLDRLLLRGVETVSEPVEVREAALEQVLLSEEPKLERSLTLLAAAAGVAPLLGLLGTVTGMIGTFDVIAQHGTGNPRLLSGGISMALITTQLGLIVAVPLLLGHAWVSRAVEKRQALLEEARTVLLGLRTKEEVN
;
A
#
# COMPACT_ATOMS: atom_id res chain seq x y z
N GLN A 1 26.02 -21.73 43.82
CA GLN A 1 25.81 -22.80 42.83
C GLN A 1 24.35 -22.85 42.43
N LEU A 2 24.11 -22.49 41.17
CA LEU A 2 22.75 -22.48 40.60
C LEU A 2 22.46 -23.87 39.96
N GLY A 3 22.33 -24.91 40.77
CA GLY A 3 22.20 -26.29 40.26
C GLY A 3 23.49 -26.82 39.67
N ALA A 4 23.62 -28.13 39.52
CA ALA A 4 24.86 -28.83 39.19
C ALA A 4 25.54 -28.47 37.86
N ALA A 5 25.02 -27.54 37.04
CA ALA A 5 25.54 -27.26 35.72
C ALA A 5 25.51 -25.75 35.30
N ARG A 6 25.22 -24.86 36.22
CA ARG A 6 25.16 -23.38 35.89
C ARG A 6 25.95 -22.59 36.90
N ALA A 7 26.73 -21.64 36.45
CA ALA A 7 27.48 -20.70 37.26
C ALA A 7 27.39 -19.30 36.67
N LEU A 8 27.63 -18.29 37.51
CA LEU A 8 27.77 -16.92 37.05
C LEU A 8 29.24 -16.66 36.76
N ALA A 9 29.57 -16.17 35.57
CA ALA A 9 30.92 -15.78 35.21
C ALA A 9 30.94 -14.28 34.93
N VAL A 10 31.99 -13.62 35.46
CA VAL A 10 32.28 -12.21 35.23
C VAL A 10 33.63 -12.13 34.51
N HIS A 11 33.63 -11.54 33.33
CA HIS A 11 34.86 -11.32 32.58
C HIS A 11 35.37 -9.90 32.87
N GLN A 12 36.41 -9.82 33.69
CA GLN A 12 36.92 -8.52 34.21
C GLN A 12 37.47 -7.57 33.12
N ALA A 13 37.97 -8.11 32.00
CA ALA A 13 38.58 -7.26 30.95
C ALA A 13 37.57 -6.65 29.99
N THR A 14 36.36 -7.19 29.87
CA THR A 14 35.28 -6.72 28.96
C THR A 14 34.09 -6.17 29.70
N GLU A 15 34.13 -6.10 31.03
CA GLU A 15 33.01 -5.68 31.90
C GLU A 15 31.71 -6.44 31.64
N ASN A 16 31.79 -7.64 31.07
CA ASN A 16 30.63 -8.46 30.76
C ASN A 16 30.46 -9.56 31.81
N ALA A 17 29.23 -9.76 32.26
CA ALA A 17 28.88 -10.87 33.14
C ALA A 17 27.67 -11.59 32.59
N GLY A 18 27.62 -12.89 32.75
CA GLY A 18 26.51 -13.73 32.26
C GLY A 18 26.46 -15.10 32.92
N LEU A 19 25.36 -15.78 32.71
CA LEU A 19 25.22 -17.18 33.11
C LEU A 19 26.05 -18.06 32.21
N VAL A 20 26.84 -18.92 32.79
CA VAL A 20 27.63 -19.95 32.09
C VAL A 20 27.09 -21.32 32.40
N ARG A 21 27.06 -22.14 31.38
CA ARG A 21 26.69 -23.58 31.49
C ARG A 21 27.86 -24.45 31.14
N GLN A 22 28.05 -25.49 31.91
CA GLN A 22 29.05 -26.51 31.58
C GLN A 22 28.48 -27.52 30.58
N THR A 23 29.13 -27.68 29.43
CA THR A 23 28.81 -28.73 28.46
C THR A 23 29.25 -30.09 28.93
N LYS A 24 28.73 -31.16 28.31
CA LYS A 24 29.09 -32.55 28.60
C LYS A 24 30.61 -32.81 28.49
N ASP A 25 31.29 -31.99 27.68
CA ASP A 25 32.73 -32.04 27.44
C ASP A 25 33.56 -31.23 28.45
N GLY A 26 32.90 -30.72 29.51
CA GLY A 26 33.54 -29.94 30.58
C GLY A 26 33.85 -28.49 30.25
N LYS A 27 33.52 -28.02 29.07
CA LYS A 27 33.71 -26.61 28.65
C LYS A 27 32.59 -25.73 29.19
N TRP A 28 32.93 -24.49 29.57
CA TRP A 28 31.98 -23.49 30.00
C TRP A 28 31.59 -22.63 28.81
N LEU A 29 30.29 -22.52 28.52
CA LEU A 29 29.73 -21.67 27.49
C LEU A 29 28.82 -20.64 28.14
N MET A 30 28.87 -19.39 27.67
CA MET A 30 27.90 -18.37 28.05
C MET A 30 26.52 -18.77 27.57
N ASP A 31 25.55 -18.84 28.48
CA ASP A 31 24.17 -19.25 28.21
C ASP A 31 23.27 -18.10 28.65
N GLY A 32 22.89 -17.26 27.70
CA GLY A 32 21.94 -16.17 27.97
C GLY A 32 22.40 -14.78 27.58
N ALA A 33 21.53 -13.81 27.85
CA ALA A 33 21.78 -12.40 27.57
C ALA A 33 22.86 -11.83 28.51
N GLU A 34 23.66 -10.92 27.98
CA GLU A 34 24.59 -10.11 28.78
C GLU A 34 23.78 -9.29 29.79
N LEU A 35 24.29 -9.17 31.00
CA LEU A 35 23.68 -8.40 32.06
C LEU A 35 23.67 -6.91 31.71
N ASN A 36 22.58 -6.24 32.06
CA ASN A 36 22.48 -4.78 31.94
C ASN A 36 23.56 -4.11 32.87
N PRO A 37 24.14 -2.93 32.49
CA PRO A 37 25.12 -2.22 33.29
C PRO A 37 24.73 -2.01 34.76
N THR A 38 23.45 -1.81 35.05
CA THR A 38 22.93 -1.68 36.43
C THR A 38 22.96 -2.99 37.20
N GLN A 39 22.72 -4.12 36.53
CA GLN A 39 22.80 -5.46 37.10
C GLN A 39 24.27 -5.89 37.31
N PHE A 40 25.14 -5.48 36.41
CA PHE A 40 26.58 -5.69 36.51
C PHE A 40 27.17 -4.94 37.72
N ALA A 41 26.81 -3.67 37.90
CA ALA A 41 27.23 -2.86 39.07
C ALA A 41 26.71 -3.45 40.39
N ALA A 42 25.50 -4.00 40.42
CA ALA A 42 24.95 -4.69 41.60
C ALA A 42 25.74 -5.98 41.96
N LEU A 43 26.21 -6.70 40.93
CA LEU A 43 27.04 -7.87 41.09
C LEU A 43 28.45 -7.55 41.61
N GLN A 44 29.08 -6.51 41.11
CA GLN A 44 30.41 -6.07 41.58
C GLN A 44 30.42 -5.63 43.06
N ASN A 45 29.30 -5.06 43.52
CA ASN A 45 29.16 -4.64 44.91
C ASN A 45 28.67 -5.72 45.85
N TYR A 46 28.44 -6.93 45.37
CA TYR A 46 27.96 -8.04 46.18
C TYR A 46 29.07 -8.63 47.08
N LYS A 47 28.85 -8.60 48.39
CA LYS A 47 29.74 -9.19 49.36
C LYS A 47 29.21 -10.59 49.76
N PRO A 48 30.08 -11.62 49.83
CA PRO A 48 29.67 -12.94 50.31
C PRO A 48 29.06 -12.87 51.69
N GLY A 49 27.87 -13.42 51.85
CA GLY A 49 27.12 -13.42 53.11
C GLY A 49 25.99 -12.39 53.25
N GLN A 50 25.81 -11.50 52.26
CA GLN A 50 24.64 -10.63 52.20
C GLN A 50 23.51 -11.31 51.43
N ILE A 51 22.28 -11.23 51.95
CA ILE A 51 21.09 -11.65 51.20
C ILE A 51 20.72 -10.50 50.30
N GLY A 52 20.97 -10.67 48.99
CA GLY A 52 20.59 -9.68 47.94
C GLY A 52 19.63 -10.33 46.95
N THR A 53 18.65 -9.57 46.47
CA THR A 53 17.83 -9.99 45.36
C THR A 53 18.62 -9.79 44.07
N LEU A 54 19.17 -10.86 43.51
CA LEU A 54 19.73 -10.85 42.17
C LEU A 54 18.59 -11.17 41.18
N PRO A 55 18.43 -10.42 40.12
CA PRO A 55 17.43 -10.71 39.08
C PRO A 55 17.90 -11.96 38.30
N PHE A 56 17.53 -13.14 38.75
CA PHE A 56 17.79 -14.38 38.04
C PHE A 56 16.60 -14.78 37.20
N ASP A 57 16.85 -15.01 35.92
CA ASP A 57 15.91 -15.63 35.02
C ASP A 57 16.04 -17.18 35.19
N ILE A 58 15.33 -17.70 36.18
CA ILE A 58 15.33 -19.13 36.48
C ILE A 58 14.68 -19.94 35.35
N ASP A 59 13.71 -19.32 34.66
CA ASP A 59 12.89 -19.96 33.62
C ASP A 59 13.34 -19.62 32.19
N GLY A 60 14.39 -18.81 32.03
CA GLY A 60 14.85 -18.34 30.70
C GLY A 60 13.91 -17.33 30.03
N THR A 61 12.92 -16.79 30.76
CA THR A 61 11.93 -15.87 30.22
C THR A 61 12.49 -14.48 29.99
N LEU A 62 13.50 -14.04 30.74
CA LEU A 62 14.19 -12.74 30.53
C LEU A 62 15.07 -12.77 29.27
N SER A 63 15.57 -13.94 28.88
CA SER A 63 16.31 -14.10 27.62
C SER A 63 15.39 -14.03 26.40
N THR A 64 14.07 -14.17 26.58
CA THR A 64 13.05 -14.04 25.54
C THR A 64 12.48 -12.64 25.42
N MET A 65 12.87 -11.70 26.32
CA MET A 65 12.49 -10.30 26.09
C MET A 65 13.10 -9.84 24.76
N PRO A 66 12.26 -9.32 23.86
CA PRO A 66 12.77 -8.88 22.56
C PRO A 66 13.85 -7.82 22.81
N ARG A 67 15.06 -8.09 22.30
CA ARG A 67 16.15 -7.10 22.27
C ARG A 67 15.56 -5.82 21.69
N LYS A 68 15.51 -4.74 22.45
CA LYS A 68 14.97 -3.43 22.07
C LYS A 68 15.72 -2.77 20.89
N ASN A 69 16.72 -3.46 20.37
CA ASN A 69 17.49 -3.11 19.18
C ASN A 69 17.31 -4.18 18.08
N ALA A 70 16.08 -4.60 17.79
CA ALA A 70 15.78 -5.11 16.47
C ALA A 70 15.90 -3.89 15.55
N ASP A 71 17.06 -3.76 14.92
CA ASP A 71 17.29 -2.74 13.90
C ASP A 71 16.12 -2.79 12.94
N SER A 72 15.39 -1.67 12.87
CA SER A 72 14.21 -1.53 12.00
C SER A 72 14.56 -1.75 10.51
N THR A 73 15.85 -1.74 10.19
CA THR A 73 16.39 -2.05 8.86
C THR A 73 16.33 -3.53 8.50
N ASN A 74 16.38 -4.45 9.50
CA ASN A 74 16.37 -5.88 9.22
C ASN A 74 14.96 -6.48 9.09
N TRP A 75 13.92 -5.71 9.36
CA TRP A 75 12.53 -6.17 9.26
C TRP A 75 12.15 -6.57 7.82
N LEU A 76 12.54 -5.77 6.82
CA LEU A 76 12.30 -6.08 5.41
C LEU A 76 13.08 -7.32 4.94
N GLU A 77 14.31 -7.48 5.42
CA GLU A 77 15.15 -8.65 5.10
C GLU A 77 14.54 -9.95 5.62
N GLN A 78 13.90 -9.91 6.80
CA GLN A 78 13.19 -11.06 7.37
C GLN A 78 12.00 -11.52 6.55
N GLY A 79 11.40 -10.64 5.73
CA GLY A 79 10.31 -10.99 4.82
C GLY A 79 10.75 -11.76 3.57
N GLY A 80 12.07 -11.94 3.36
CA GLY A 80 12.62 -12.75 2.27
C GLY A 80 12.36 -12.22 0.86
N ALA A 81 12.44 -13.12 -0.13
CA ALA A 81 12.36 -12.76 -1.55
C ALA A 81 11.02 -12.12 -1.97
N PHE A 82 9.91 -12.44 -1.28
CA PHE A 82 8.57 -11.95 -1.62
C PHE A 82 8.33 -10.48 -1.27
N VAL A 83 9.17 -9.88 -0.43
CA VAL A 83 9.10 -8.44 -0.14
C VAL A 83 9.25 -7.62 -1.42
N TRP A 84 10.19 -7.96 -2.29
CA TRP A 84 10.48 -7.21 -3.49
C TRP A 84 9.31 -7.15 -4.49
N PRO A 85 8.67 -8.27 -4.87
CA PRO A 85 7.47 -8.23 -5.70
C PRO A 85 6.35 -7.38 -5.09
N ILE A 86 6.11 -7.47 -3.78
CA ILE A 86 5.07 -6.68 -3.10
C ILE A 86 5.39 -5.18 -3.17
N VAL A 87 6.64 -4.80 -2.91
CA VAL A 87 7.09 -3.40 -2.98
C VAL A 87 7.00 -2.87 -4.41
N ILE A 88 7.40 -3.65 -5.41
CA ILE A 88 7.31 -3.27 -6.83
C ILE A 88 5.84 -3.02 -7.21
N VAL A 89 4.93 -3.94 -6.90
CA VAL A 89 3.48 -3.79 -7.16
C VAL A 89 2.93 -2.57 -6.41
N GLY A 90 3.35 -2.35 -5.18
CA GLY A 90 2.96 -1.19 -4.39
C GLY A 90 3.40 0.13 -5.00
N LEU A 91 4.65 0.23 -5.42
CA LEU A 91 5.20 1.42 -6.07
C LEU A 91 4.53 1.70 -7.42
N LEU A 92 4.32 0.67 -8.24
CA LEU A 92 3.60 0.79 -9.51
C LEU A 92 2.16 1.24 -9.29
N GLY A 93 1.44 0.63 -8.34
CA GLY A 93 0.08 1.01 -7.99
C GLY A 93 0.00 2.44 -7.47
N LEU A 94 0.94 2.86 -6.61
CA LEU A 94 1.00 4.21 -6.09
C LEU A 94 1.28 5.24 -7.20
N LEU A 95 2.17 4.93 -8.14
CA LEU A 95 2.48 5.78 -9.29
C LEU A 95 1.25 5.95 -10.18
N LEU A 96 0.52 4.86 -10.47
CA LEU A 96 -0.73 4.91 -11.23
C LEU A 96 -1.80 5.73 -10.50
N LEU A 97 -1.90 5.59 -9.18
CA LEU A 97 -2.85 6.35 -8.37
C LEU A 97 -2.54 7.85 -8.40
N ILE A 98 -1.28 8.24 -8.24
CA ILE A 98 -0.83 9.64 -8.29
C ILE A 98 -1.09 10.23 -9.70
N GLU A 99 -0.75 9.49 -10.76
CA GLU A 99 -1.01 9.89 -12.14
C GLU A 99 -2.51 10.19 -12.34
N ARG A 100 -3.38 9.33 -11.83
CA ARG A 100 -4.84 9.48 -11.95
C ARG A 100 -5.38 10.65 -11.16
N ILE A 101 -4.96 10.80 -9.92
CA ILE A 101 -5.35 11.95 -9.09
C ILE A 101 -4.94 13.25 -9.78
N PHE A 102 -3.70 13.31 -10.29
CA PHE A 102 -3.20 14.48 -11.00
C PHE A 102 -4.00 14.77 -12.26
N TYR A 103 -4.29 13.76 -13.09
CA TYR A 103 -5.12 13.89 -14.28
C TYR A 103 -6.51 14.46 -13.98
N LEU A 104 -7.16 13.92 -12.94
CA LEU A 104 -8.49 14.37 -12.52
C LEU A 104 -8.46 15.79 -11.95
N PHE A 105 -7.40 16.17 -11.25
CA PHE A 105 -7.28 17.46 -10.61
C PHE A 105 -6.98 18.58 -11.62
N VAL A 106 -6.06 18.33 -12.55
CA VAL A 106 -5.66 19.31 -13.58
C VAL A 106 -6.79 19.56 -14.56
N ARG A 107 -7.56 18.54 -14.93
CA ARG A 107 -8.68 18.66 -15.87
C ARG A 107 -10.02 18.88 -15.15
N LYS A 108 -10.08 19.87 -14.29
CA LYS A 108 -11.32 20.19 -13.56
C LYS A 108 -12.38 20.71 -14.53
N GLN A 109 -13.52 20.03 -14.58
CA GLN A 109 -14.64 20.38 -15.45
C GLN A 109 -15.44 21.57 -14.89
N ARG A 110 -15.90 22.45 -15.77
CA ARG A 110 -16.76 23.56 -15.42
C ARG A 110 -18.21 23.25 -15.82
N VAL A 111 -18.97 22.69 -14.90
CA VAL A 111 -20.38 22.32 -15.09
C VAL A 111 -21.22 23.52 -15.57
N SER A 112 -20.90 24.75 -15.13
CA SER A 112 -21.56 25.96 -15.54
C SER A 112 -21.49 26.27 -17.06
N THR A 113 -20.52 25.65 -17.76
CA THR A 113 -20.35 25.83 -19.22
C THR A 113 -21.50 25.18 -20.00
N ILE A 114 -22.08 24.07 -19.53
CA ILE A 114 -23.23 23.41 -20.19
C ILE A 114 -24.39 24.35 -20.32
N GLY A 115 -24.86 24.96 -19.22
CA GLY A 115 -25.97 25.93 -19.24
C GLY A 115 -25.63 27.24 -19.92
N ALA A 116 -24.34 27.61 -20.00
CA ALA A 116 -23.95 28.81 -20.76
C ALA A 116 -24.02 28.55 -22.27
N VAL A 117 -23.56 27.39 -22.74
CA VAL A 117 -23.64 26.97 -24.14
C VAL A 117 -25.10 26.80 -24.56
N GLU A 118 -25.91 26.12 -23.77
CA GLU A 118 -27.34 25.98 -24.02
C GLU A 118 -28.05 27.35 -24.24
N ARG A 119 -27.82 28.31 -23.34
CA ARG A 119 -28.40 29.66 -23.47
C ARG A 119 -27.91 30.42 -24.71
N ALA A 120 -26.65 30.27 -25.08
CA ALA A 120 -26.08 30.92 -26.25
C ALA A 120 -26.68 30.34 -27.53
N VAL A 121 -26.80 29.04 -27.66
CA VAL A 121 -27.43 28.35 -28.81
C VAL A 121 -28.90 28.70 -28.91
N ASN A 122 -29.66 28.69 -27.81
CA ASN A 122 -31.09 29.04 -27.80
C ASN A 122 -31.36 30.51 -28.17
N ARG A 123 -30.36 31.40 -27.99
CA ARG A 123 -30.41 32.79 -28.48
C ARG A 123 -30.08 32.95 -29.97
N GLY A 124 -29.58 31.87 -30.60
CA GLY A 124 -29.12 31.88 -31.99
C GLY A 124 -27.67 32.36 -32.14
N ASP A 125 -26.94 32.52 -31.04
CA ASP A 125 -25.54 32.99 -31.06
C ASP A 125 -24.57 31.79 -30.96
N VAL A 126 -24.47 31.05 -32.06
CA VAL A 126 -23.58 29.88 -32.18
C VAL A 126 -22.11 30.28 -32.05
N ASN A 127 -21.74 31.50 -32.49
CA ASN A 127 -20.36 31.96 -32.36
C ASN A 127 -19.98 32.19 -30.90
N GLN A 128 -20.87 32.78 -30.11
CA GLN A 128 -20.66 32.93 -28.67
C GLN A 128 -20.56 31.55 -27.97
N ALA A 129 -21.41 30.59 -28.37
CA ALA A 129 -21.34 29.23 -27.85
C ALA A 129 -19.96 28.57 -28.12
N LYS A 130 -19.41 28.71 -29.32
CA LYS A 130 -18.08 28.25 -29.68
C LYS A 130 -16.97 28.87 -28.83
N LEU A 131 -16.99 30.21 -28.69
CA LEU A 131 -16.00 30.94 -27.88
C LEU A 131 -15.99 30.51 -26.42
N LEU A 132 -17.14 30.12 -25.83
CA LEU A 132 -17.22 29.62 -24.45
C LEU A 132 -16.50 28.29 -24.26
N VAL A 133 -16.35 27.51 -25.32
CA VAL A 133 -15.82 26.13 -25.31
C VAL A 133 -14.41 26.05 -25.87
N GLU A 134 -14.03 26.87 -26.86
CA GLU A 134 -12.70 26.87 -27.48
C GLU A 134 -11.57 27.14 -26.50
N ALA A 135 -11.82 27.81 -25.37
CA ALA A 135 -10.86 28.08 -24.33
C ALA A 135 -10.58 26.84 -23.43
N GLY A 136 -11.35 25.74 -23.59
CA GLY A 136 -11.29 24.58 -22.74
C GLY A 136 -10.59 23.40 -23.41
N ALA A 137 -9.82 22.64 -22.62
CA ALA A 137 -9.11 21.45 -23.08
C ALA A 137 -9.64 20.16 -22.43
N THR A 138 -10.85 20.21 -21.84
CA THR A 138 -11.45 19.08 -21.14
C THR A 138 -12.26 18.19 -22.10
N ASP A 139 -12.56 16.99 -21.68
CA ASP A 139 -13.45 16.02 -22.32
C ASP A 139 -14.86 16.64 -22.53
N LEU A 140 -15.35 17.36 -21.52
CA LEU A 140 -16.62 18.10 -21.60
C LEU A 140 -16.58 19.20 -22.68
N ASP A 141 -15.50 19.97 -22.74
CA ASP A 141 -15.38 21.04 -23.73
C ASP A 141 -15.40 20.48 -25.16
N ARG A 142 -14.73 19.34 -25.39
CA ARG A 142 -14.75 18.66 -26.70
C ARG A 142 -16.14 18.18 -27.10
N LEU A 143 -16.89 17.62 -26.12
CA LEU A 143 -18.27 17.19 -26.36
C LEU A 143 -19.16 18.37 -26.66
N LEU A 144 -19.08 19.45 -25.89
CA LEU A 144 -19.85 20.68 -26.09
C LEU A 144 -19.50 21.35 -27.43
N LEU A 145 -18.21 21.42 -27.79
CA LEU A 145 -17.80 22.00 -29.09
C LEU A 145 -18.39 21.17 -30.23
N ARG A 146 -18.32 19.85 -30.18
CA ARG A 146 -18.87 18.98 -31.22
C ARG A 146 -20.40 19.13 -31.33
N GLY A 147 -21.10 19.25 -30.19
CA GLY A 147 -22.56 19.53 -30.20
C GLY A 147 -22.94 20.87 -30.80
N VAL A 148 -22.13 21.92 -30.53
CA VAL A 148 -22.35 23.25 -31.12
C VAL A 148 -22.04 23.25 -32.62
N GLU A 149 -21.00 22.53 -33.07
CA GLU A 149 -20.69 22.40 -34.51
C GLU A 149 -21.79 21.70 -35.29
N THR A 150 -22.45 20.71 -34.69
CA THR A 150 -23.49 19.91 -35.34
C THR A 150 -24.91 20.35 -35.00
N VAL A 151 -25.07 21.53 -34.37
CA VAL A 151 -26.41 22.02 -33.95
C VAL A 151 -27.38 22.24 -35.10
N SER A 152 -26.88 22.60 -36.29
CA SER A 152 -27.67 22.77 -37.52
C SER A 152 -27.89 21.50 -38.33
N GLU A 153 -27.30 20.40 -37.92
CA GLU A 153 -27.43 19.10 -38.57
C GLU A 153 -28.65 18.32 -38.05
N PRO A 154 -29.19 17.36 -38.82
CA PRO A 154 -30.24 16.47 -38.34
C PRO A 154 -29.88 15.81 -37.03
N VAL A 155 -30.86 15.45 -36.18
CA VAL A 155 -30.66 14.90 -34.86
C VAL A 155 -29.85 13.61 -34.92
N GLU A 156 -30.07 12.79 -35.93
CA GLU A 156 -29.33 11.51 -36.11
C GLU A 156 -27.85 11.74 -36.37
N VAL A 157 -27.49 12.79 -37.15
CA VAL A 157 -26.09 13.14 -37.42
C VAL A 157 -25.42 13.71 -36.17
N ARG A 158 -26.16 14.55 -35.43
CA ARG A 158 -25.70 15.12 -34.17
C ARG A 158 -25.45 14.02 -33.14
N GLU A 159 -26.40 13.08 -33.00
CA GLU A 159 -26.28 11.95 -32.08
C GLU A 159 -25.06 11.12 -32.41
N ALA A 160 -24.86 10.74 -33.68
CA ALA A 160 -23.69 9.98 -34.11
C ALA A 160 -22.36 10.74 -33.83
N ALA A 161 -22.36 12.06 -34.02
CA ALA A 161 -21.18 12.90 -33.77
C ALA A 161 -20.84 12.98 -32.27
N LEU A 162 -21.83 13.11 -31.42
CA LEU A 162 -21.65 13.13 -29.95
C LEU A 162 -21.22 11.77 -29.43
N GLU A 163 -21.85 10.68 -29.92
CA GLU A 163 -21.47 9.31 -29.59
C GLU A 163 -20.00 9.03 -29.94
N GLN A 164 -19.53 9.46 -31.10
CA GLN A 164 -18.14 9.33 -31.51
C GLN A 164 -17.19 9.99 -30.52
N VAL A 165 -17.55 11.16 -29.95
CA VAL A 165 -16.73 11.85 -28.94
C VAL A 165 -16.72 11.04 -27.64
N LEU A 166 -17.88 10.57 -27.16
CA LEU A 166 -17.98 9.77 -25.94
C LEU A 166 -17.13 8.49 -26.05
N LEU A 167 -17.28 7.73 -27.12
CA LEU A 167 -16.49 6.50 -27.39
C LEU A 167 -14.99 6.79 -27.44
N SER A 168 -14.58 7.99 -27.83
CA SER A 168 -13.15 8.37 -27.85
C SER A 168 -12.61 8.82 -26.50
N GLU A 169 -13.45 9.37 -25.63
CA GLU A 169 -13.03 9.90 -24.32
C GLU A 169 -13.17 8.88 -23.18
N GLU A 170 -14.16 8.00 -23.24
CA GLU A 170 -14.41 6.97 -22.21
C GLU A 170 -13.20 6.11 -21.91
N PRO A 171 -12.48 5.53 -22.90
CA PRO A 171 -11.27 4.74 -22.63
C PRO A 171 -10.14 5.54 -21.97
N LYS A 172 -10.09 6.86 -22.22
CA LYS A 172 -9.09 7.75 -21.60
C LYS A 172 -9.41 8.00 -20.13
N LEU A 173 -10.70 8.07 -19.78
CA LEU A 173 -11.17 8.19 -18.40
C LEU A 173 -10.91 6.93 -17.60
N GLU A 174 -11.10 5.76 -18.18
CA GLU A 174 -10.93 4.46 -17.54
C GLU A 174 -9.49 3.93 -17.57
N ARG A 175 -8.63 4.53 -18.39
CA ARG A 175 -7.23 4.14 -18.50
C ARG A 175 -6.58 4.06 -17.12
N SER A 176 -5.78 3.03 -16.90
CA SER A 176 -5.07 2.74 -15.64
C SER A 176 -5.95 2.32 -14.44
N LEU A 177 -7.28 2.50 -14.45
CA LEU A 177 -8.15 2.03 -13.36
C LEU A 177 -8.09 0.52 -13.20
N THR A 178 -8.16 -0.20 -14.32
CA THR A 178 -8.06 -1.68 -14.33
C THR A 178 -6.71 -2.15 -13.78
N LEU A 179 -5.60 -1.48 -14.16
CA LEU A 179 -4.27 -1.81 -13.65
C LEU A 179 -4.14 -1.48 -12.16
N LEU A 180 -4.73 -0.37 -11.71
CA LEU A 180 -4.74 0.00 -10.30
C LEU A 180 -5.54 -1.01 -9.47
N ALA A 181 -6.71 -1.44 -9.96
CA ALA A 181 -7.51 -2.48 -9.34
C ALA A 181 -6.75 -3.81 -9.25
N ALA A 182 -6.08 -4.20 -10.35
CA ALA A 182 -5.25 -5.40 -10.39
C ALA A 182 -4.09 -5.33 -9.39
N ALA A 183 -3.38 -4.21 -9.31
CA ALA A 183 -2.29 -4.02 -8.35
C ALA A 183 -2.79 -4.12 -6.90
N ALA A 184 -3.93 -3.50 -6.59
CA ALA A 184 -4.55 -3.56 -5.28
C ALA A 184 -5.00 -4.99 -4.89
N GLY A 185 -5.49 -5.77 -5.86
CA GLY A 185 -5.89 -7.16 -5.63
C GLY A 185 -4.72 -8.15 -5.55
N VAL A 186 -3.65 -7.91 -6.32
CA VAL A 186 -2.48 -8.81 -6.37
C VAL A 186 -1.60 -8.66 -5.12
N ALA A 187 -1.50 -7.47 -4.53
CA ALA A 187 -0.63 -7.25 -3.37
C ALA A 187 -0.93 -8.17 -2.18
N PRO A 188 -2.19 -8.39 -1.73
CA PRO A 188 -2.50 -9.34 -0.67
C PRO A 188 -2.23 -10.79 -1.05
N LEU A 189 -2.43 -11.14 -2.34
CA LEU A 189 -2.16 -12.50 -2.84
C LEU A 189 -0.66 -12.82 -2.81
N LEU A 190 0.20 -11.85 -3.11
CA LEU A 190 1.65 -11.99 -2.94
C LEU A 190 2.02 -12.14 -1.46
N GLY A 191 1.35 -11.41 -0.57
CA GLY A 191 1.49 -11.58 0.88
C GLY A 191 1.11 -12.99 1.33
N LEU A 192 -0.03 -13.51 0.84
CA LEU A 192 -0.47 -14.88 1.10
C LEU A 192 0.52 -15.91 0.56
N LEU A 193 1.05 -15.71 -0.64
CA LEU A 193 2.08 -16.59 -1.21
C LEU A 193 3.33 -16.64 -0.34
N GLY A 194 3.72 -15.48 0.25
CA GLY A 194 4.79 -15.41 1.22
C GLY A 194 4.53 -16.24 2.47
N THR A 195 3.27 -16.30 2.96
CA THR A 195 2.93 -17.16 4.11
C THR A 195 3.08 -18.65 3.78
N VAL A 196 2.60 -19.05 2.61
CA VAL A 196 2.72 -20.46 2.18
C VAL A 196 4.18 -20.86 2.08
N THR A 197 5.00 -20.02 1.45
CA THR A 197 6.44 -20.29 1.31
C THR A 197 7.17 -20.29 2.66
N GLY A 198 6.86 -19.35 3.54
CA GLY A 198 7.44 -19.27 4.88
C GLY A 198 7.10 -20.51 5.73
N MET A 199 5.86 -20.99 5.63
CA MET A 199 5.45 -22.22 6.33
C MET A 199 6.09 -23.47 5.75
N ILE A 200 6.21 -23.59 4.42
CA ILE A 200 6.94 -24.69 3.78
C ILE A 200 8.38 -24.73 4.31
N GLY A 201 9.07 -23.58 4.30
CA GLY A 201 10.43 -23.51 4.85
C GLY A 201 10.52 -23.88 6.33
N THR A 202 9.50 -23.56 7.13
CA THR A 202 9.43 -23.97 8.54
C THR A 202 9.32 -25.49 8.66
N PHE A 203 8.48 -26.14 7.87
CA PHE A 203 8.34 -27.60 7.86
C PHE A 203 9.60 -28.30 7.37
N ASP A 204 10.29 -27.75 6.38
CA ASP A 204 11.58 -28.29 5.91
C ASP A 204 12.63 -28.27 7.03
N VAL A 205 12.69 -27.20 7.81
CA VAL A 205 13.59 -27.13 8.99
C VAL A 205 13.21 -28.16 10.05
N ILE A 206 11.90 -28.34 10.30
CA ILE A 206 11.43 -29.37 11.25
C ILE A 206 11.85 -30.79 10.78
N ALA A 207 11.68 -31.08 9.50
CA ALA A 207 12.01 -32.37 8.92
C ALA A 207 13.52 -32.68 9.01
N GLN A 208 14.37 -31.67 8.84
CA GLN A 208 15.83 -31.83 8.85
C GLN A 208 16.44 -31.82 10.25
N HIS A 209 15.93 -30.98 11.15
CA HIS A 209 16.56 -30.69 12.45
C HIS A 209 15.67 -31.05 13.65
N GLY A 210 14.44 -31.50 13.42
CA GLY A 210 13.44 -31.71 14.48
C GLY A 210 12.91 -30.41 15.08
N THR A 211 12.08 -30.54 16.10
CA THR A 211 11.43 -29.42 16.80
C THR A 211 12.25 -28.81 17.94
N GLY A 212 13.44 -29.29 18.17
CA GLY A 212 14.23 -28.96 19.37
C GLY A 212 14.85 -27.57 19.42
N ASN A 213 14.81 -26.77 18.31
CA ASN A 213 15.41 -25.46 18.29
C ASN A 213 14.40 -24.39 17.77
N PRO A 214 13.69 -23.67 18.67
CA PRO A 214 12.72 -22.65 18.30
C PRO A 214 13.29 -21.51 17.44
N ARG A 215 14.60 -21.23 17.55
CA ARG A 215 15.23 -20.15 16.77
C ARG A 215 15.28 -20.47 15.27
N LEU A 216 15.45 -21.73 14.90
CA LEU A 216 15.46 -22.15 13.51
C LEU A 216 14.06 -22.05 12.87
N LEU A 217 13.01 -22.27 13.67
CA LEU A 217 11.61 -22.23 13.22
C LEU A 217 11.11 -20.80 13.08
N SER A 218 11.65 -19.86 13.87
CA SER A 218 11.17 -18.47 13.92
C SER A 218 11.35 -17.73 12.59
N GLY A 219 12.36 -18.07 11.79
CA GLY A 219 12.65 -17.42 10.51
C GLY A 219 11.53 -17.57 9.48
N GLY A 220 11.03 -18.79 9.25
CA GLY A 220 9.94 -19.03 8.31
C GLY A 220 8.60 -18.43 8.77
N ILE A 221 8.33 -18.48 10.09
CA ILE A 221 7.13 -17.85 10.67
C ILE A 221 7.22 -16.33 10.53
N SER A 222 8.37 -15.73 10.81
CA SER A 222 8.58 -14.29 10.66
C SER A 222 8.37 -13.85 9.22
N MET A 223 8.96 -14.57 8.24
CA MET A 223 8.76 -14.32 6.81
C MET A 223 7.27 -14.31 6.45
N ALA A 224 6.52 -15.33 6.90
CA ALA A 224 5.10 -15.46 6.64
C ALA A 224 4.29 -14.25 7.15
N LEU A 225 4.54 -13.84 8.39
CA LEU A 225 3.81 -12.70 8.99
C LEU A 225 4.16 -11.37 8.35
N ILE A 226 5.44 -11.12 8.06
CA ILE A 226 5.91 -9.85 7.46
C ILE A 226 5.38 -9.69 6.05
N THR A 227 5.41 -10.73 5.23
CA THR A 227 4.92 -10.64 3.84
C THR A 227 3.43 -10.37 3.78
N THR A 228 2.63 -10.98 4.66
CA THR A 228 1.19 -10.68 4.73
C THR A 228 0.93 -9.26 5.22
N GLN A 229 1.64 -8.82 6.24
CA GLN A 229 1.54 -7.45 6.74
C GLN A 229 1.87 -6.44 5.65
N LEU A 230 2.96 -6.63 4.90
CA LEU A 230 3.33 -5.78 3.77
C LEU A 230 2.28 -5.78 2.66
N GLY A 231 1.78 -6.96 2.27
CA GLY A 231 0.73 -7.08 1.27
C GLY A 231 -0.50 -6.27 1.62
N LEU A 232 -0.93 -6.31 2.88
CA LEU A 232 -2.09 -5.52 3.37
C LEU A 232 -1.79 -4.02 3.47
N ILE A 233 -0.60 -3.64 3.94
CA ILE A 233 -0.18 -2.22 3.98
C ILE A 233 -0.20 -1.59 2.59
N VAL A 234 0.19 -2.34 1.56
CA VAL A 234 0.15 -1.88 0.18
C VAL A 234 -1.28 -1.87 -0.37
N ALA A 235 -2.03 -2.93 -0.13
CA ALA A 235 -3.36 -3.12 -0.72
C ALA A 235 -4.39 -2.09 -0.24
N VAL A 236 -4.43 -1.80 1.08
CA VAL A 236 -5.47 -0.93 1.65
C VAL A 236 -5.47 0.47 1.05
N PRO A 237 -4.33 1.20 0.97
CA PRO A 237 -4.29 2.51 0.33
C PRO A 237 -4.66 2.46 -1.16
N LEU A 238 -4.21 1.43 -1.89
CA LEU A 238 -4.52 1.28 -3.31
C LEU A 238 -6.01 1.00 -3.55
N LEU A 239 -6.66 0.17 -2.73
CA LEU A 239 -8.09 -0.11 -2.81
C LEU A 239 -8.93 1.14 -2.53
N LEU A 240 -8.58 1.89 -1.46
CA LEU A 240 -9.28 3.12 -1.13
C LEU A 240 -9.07 4.19 -2.21
N GLY A 241 -7.85 4.32 -2.71
CA GLY A 241 -7.51 5.21 -3.80
C GLY A 241 -8.24 4.86 -5.09
N HIS A 242 -8.27 3.56 -5.47
CA HIS A 242 -9.04 3.07 -6.61
C HIS A 242 -10.53 3.42 -6.47
N ALA A 243 -11.16 3.12 -5.33
CA ALA A 243 -12.56 3.40 -5.10
C ALA A 243 -12.88 4.90 -5.20
N TRP A 244 -11.99 5.75 -4.71
CA TRP A 244 -12.15 7.21 -4.82
C TRP A 244 -12.02 7.71 -6.25
N VAL A 245 -11.01 7.23 -6.99
CA VAL A 245 -10.79 7.59 -8.40
C VAL A 245 -11.92 7.08 -9.28
N SER A 246 -12.39 5.84 -9.09
CA SER A 246 -13.52 5.27 -9.83
C SER A 246 -14.78 6.13 -9.69
N ARG A 247 -15.13 6.53 -8.46
CA ARG A 247 -16.27 7.44 -8.23
C ARG A 247 -16.09 8.79 -8.92
N ALA A 248 -14.87 9.30 -9.00
CA ALA A 248 -14.60 10.56 -9.68
C ALA A 248 -14.75 10.43 -11.21
N VAL A 249 -14.35 9.28 -11.77
CA VAL A 249 -14.54 8.95 -13.20
C VAL A 249 -16.02 8.76 -13.52
N GLU A 250 -16.77 7.98 -12.72
CA GLU A 250 -18.21 7.80 -12.87
C GLU A 250 -18.97 9.12 -12.88
N LYS A 251 -18.62 10.05 -11.98
CA LYS A 251 -19.22 11.40 -11.98
C LYS A 251 -18.92 12.18 -13.25
N ARG A 252 -17.74 12.01 -13.84
CA ARG A 252 -17.41 12.64 -15.12
C ARG A 252 -18.18 12.04 -16.27
N GLN A 253 -18.30 10.72 -16.33
CA GLN A 253 -19.11 10.03 -17.34
C GLN A 253 -20.58 10.47 -17.26
N ALA A 254 -21.14 10.52 -16.04
CA ALA A 254 -22.51 11.03 -15.84
C ALA A 254 -22.70 12.47 -16.33
N LEU A 255 -21.69 13.34 -16.10
CA LEU A 255 -21.74 14.73 -16.57
C LEU A 255 -21.65 14.83 -18.11
N LEU A 256 -20.88 13.96 -18.76
CA LEU A 256 -20.81 13.89 -20.22
C LEU A 256 -22.14 13.43 -20.81
N GLU A 257 -22.80 12.44 -20.20
CA GLU A 257 -24.14 11.99 -20.61
C GLU A 257 -25.22 13.05 -20.39
N GLU A 258 -25.16 13.79 -19.29
CA GLU A 258 -26.03 14.95 -19.07
C GLU A 258 -25.83 16.00 -20.18
N ALA A 259 -24.58 16.35 -20.49
CA ALA A 259 -24.25 17.28 -21.55
C ALA A 259 -24.75 16.78 -22.93
N ARG A 260 -24.57 15.48 -23.23
CA ARG A 260 -25.12 14.87 -24.46
C ARG A 260 -26.64 15.06 -24.55
N THR A 261 -27.34 14.76 -23.46
CA THR A 261 -28.80 14.89 -23.43
C THR A 261 -29.24 16.34 -23.68
N VAL A 262 -28.58 17.32 -23.08
CA VAL A 262 -28.85 18.75 -23.30
C VAL A 262 -28.56 19.13 -24.76
N LEU A 263 -27.42 18.69 -25.32
CA LEU A 263 -27.02 18.98 -26.70
C LEU A 263 -27.98 18.38 -27.74
N LEU A 264 -28.55 17.21 -27.50
CA LEU A 264 -29.56 16.60 -28.37
C LEU A 264 -30.90 17.37 -28.33
N GLY A 265 -31.22 17.96 -27.18
CA GLY A 265 -32.42 18.80 -27.02
C GLY A 265 -32.34 20.21 -27.62
N LEU A 266 -31.14 20.64 -28.05
CA LEU A 266 -30.95 21.95 -28.66
C LEU A 266 -31.64 22.03 -30.01
N ARG A 267 -32.42 23.13 -30.24
CA ARG A 267 -33.05 23.47 -31.52
C ARG A 267 -32.55 24.81 -31.99
N THR A 268 -32.24 24.89 -33.27
CA THR A 268 -31.97 26.20 -33.89
C THR A 268 -33.29 26.98 -34.10
N LYS A 269 -33.22 28.31 -34.09
CA LYS A 269 -34.41 29.16 -34.36
C LYS A 269 -35.07 28.83 -35.69
N GLU A 270 -34.39 28.26 -36.68
CA GLU A 270 -34.90 27.88 -37.98
C GLU A 270 -35.81 26.63 -37.94
N GLU A 271 -35.66 25.78 -36.93
CA GLU A 271 -36.54 24.59 -36.75
C GLU A 271 -37.85 24.92 -35.97
N VAL A 272 -37.96 26.13 -35.43
CA VAL A 272 -39.12 26.54 -34.59
C VAL A 272 -40.10 27.41 -35.41
N ASN A 273 -39.76 27.87 -36.61
CA ASN A 273 -40.61 28.58 -37.56
C ASN A 273 -41.02 27.69 -38.74
#